data_e5c19c2f82151049954527fb1304c091
#
_entry.id   e5c19c2f82151049954527fb1304c091
#
_cell.length_a   1.000
_cell.length_b   1.000
_cell.length_c   1.000
_cell.angle_alpha   90.00
_cell.angle_beta   90.00
_cell.angle_gamma   90.00
#
_symmetry.space_group_name_H-M   'P 1'
#
loop_
_entity.id
_entity.type
_entity.pdbx_description
1 polymer ?
#
loop_
_entity_poly.entity_id
_entity_poly.type
_entity_poly.pdbx_seq_one_letter_code
_entity_poly.pdbx_strand_id
1 'polypeptide(L)'
;LRNVFQGLKIKGAGSSKTDRLPVTDEQLVTLLPVYATSPVPEALFVTLTDTGARLAEIVGLEAQDLDLDKGCLNIRHNSIRRLKTKTSDRIIPLSRRAQELLRQHQDGLSDTSPIFPQYARPRGSDAASATLMKRLRTQVSDPKVTIHSLRHRMKDKLRNTGCPEDVSLAILGHSSNTVAANYGSGYALEVMREHLESVWN
;
A
#
# COMPACT_ATOMS: atom_id res chain seq x y z
N LEU A 1 16.57 -9.78 -36.26
CA LEU A 1 17.29 -8.87 -35.35
C LEU A 1 17.83 -9.69 -34.18
N ARG A 2 19.18 -9.77 -34.04
CA ARG A 2 19.81 -10.44 -32.90
C ARG A 2 19.66 -9.57 -31.67
N ASN A 3 19.07 -10.10 -30.57
CA ASN A 3 18.99 -9.38 -29.32
C ASN A 3 20.40 -9.26 -28.71
N VAL A 4 20.99 -8.07 -28.79
CA VAL A 4 22.36 -7.79 -28.31
C VAL A 4 22.51 -7.92 -26.79
N PHE A 5 21.39 -8.03 -26.06
CA PHE A 5 21.36 -8.22 -24.59
C PHE A 5 21.17 -9.69 -24.17
N GLN A 6 21.13 -10.62 -25.13
CA GLN A 6 20.96 -12.04 -24.82
C GLN A 6 22.22 -12.58 -24.14
N GLY A 7 22.09 -13.05 -22.90
CA GLY A 7 23.21 -13.61 -22.11
C GLY A 7 23.89 -12.64 -21.16
N LEU A 8 23.50 -11.37 -21.08
CA LEU A 8 23.99 -10.44 -20.07
C LEU A 8 23.52 -10.88 -18.67
N LYS A 9 24.48 -11.33 -17.84
CA LYS A 9 24.24 -11.56 -16.41
C LYS A 9 24.38 -10.22 -15.68
N ILE A 10 23.27 -9.62 -15.27
CA ILE A 10 23.29 -8.44 -14.39
C ILE A 10 23.64 -8.95 -12.99
N LYS A 11 24.78 -8.48 -12.45
CA LYS A 11 25.24 -8.83 -11.10
C LYS A 11 24.18 -8.37 -10.09
N GLY A 12 23.61 -9.31 -9.31
CA GLY A 12 22.51 -9.02 -8.37
C GLY A 12 21.09 -9.13 -8.94
N ALA A 13 20.89 -9.47 -10.22
CA ALA A 13 19.56 -9.74 -10.75
C ALA A 13 18.97 -10.98 -10.05
N GLY A 14 17.86 -10.80 -9.33
CA GLY A 14 17.19 -11.86 -8.57
C GLY A 14 17.37 -11.81 -7.05
N SER A 15 18.23 -10.92 -6.52
CA SER A 15 18.48 -10.80 -5.07
C SER A 15 17.42 -9.97 -4.32
N SER A 16 16.43 -9.41 -5.00
CA SER A 16 15.48 -8.45 -4.39
C SER A 16 14.65 -9.01 -3.22
N LYS A 17 14.54 -10.33 -3.07
CA LYS A 17 13.89 -10.96 -1.91
C LYS A 17 14.70 -10.83 -0.61
N THR A 18 16.02 -10.69 -0.71
CA THR A 18 16.94 -10.57 0.43
C THR A 18 17.35 -9.13 0.71
N ASP A 19 17.02 -8.19 -0.19
CA ASP A 19 17.48 -6.81 -0.11
C ASP A 19 16.59 -5.89 0.72
N ARG A 20 15.37 -6.33 1.08
CA ARG A 20 14.44 -5.55 1.91
C ARG A 20 13.85 -6.41 3.01
N LEU A 21 13.88 -5.87 4.23
CA LEU A 21 13.29 -6.48 5.41
C LEU A 21 11.90 -5.90 5.68
N PRO A 22 10.95 -6.69 6.20
CA PRO A 22 9.68 -6.15 6.70
C PRO A 22 9.94 -5.25 7.92
N VAL A 23 9.03 -4.31 8.18
CA VAL A 23 8.98 -3.58 9.46
C VAL A 23 8.54 -4.57 10.54
N THR A 24 9.26 -4.64 11.66
CA THR A 24 8.87 -5.49 12.81
C THR A 24 7.75 -4.84 13.64
N ASP A 25 7.12 -5.62 14.52
CA ASP A 25 6.08 -5.09 15.42
C ASP A 25 6.68 -4.08 16.40
N GLU A 26 7.88 -4.32 16.92
CA GLU A 26 8.59 -3.40 17.81
C GLU A 26 8.93 -2.08 17.09
N GLN A 27 9.40 -2.16 15.85
CA GLN A 27 9.65 -0.97 15.04
C GLN A 27 8.35 -0.19 14.77
N LEU A 28 7.25 -0.90 14.50
CA LEU A 28 5.96 -0.24 14.27
C LEU A 28 5.51 0.55 15.49
N VAL A 29 5.62 -0.01 16.69
CA VAL A 29 5.29 0.67 17.96
C VAL A 29 6.10 1.97 18.13
N THR A 30 7.39 1.97 17.78
CA THR A 30 8.23 3.19 17.87
C THR A 30 7.96 4.19 16.76
N LEU A 31 7.52 3.73 15.59
CA LEU A 31 7.23 4.59 14.43
C LEU A 31 5.90 5.32 14.53
N LEU A 32 4.86 4.68 15.06
CA LEU A 32 3.50 5.26 15.14
C LEU A 32 3.49 6.66 15.79
N PRO A 33 4.13 6.91 16.95
CA PRO A 33 4.16 8.23 17.54
C PRO A 33 4.88 9.30 16.68
N VAL A 34 5.92 8.87 15.95
CA VAL A 34 6.69 9.77 15.07
C VAL A 34 5.83 10.27 13.90
N TYR A 35 4.98 9.41 13.35
CA TYR A 35 4.08 9.79 12.26
C TYR A 35 2.88 10.59 12.76
N ALA A 36 2.38 10.32 13.96
CA ALA A 36 1.25 11.03 14.58
C ALA A 36 1.52 12.53 14.85
N THR A 37 2.75 13.00 14.66
CA THR A 37 3.12 14.42 14.82
C THR A 37 2.59 15.33 13.70
N SER A 38 2.05 14.78 12.63
CA SER A 38 1.57 15.56 11.47
C SER A 38 0.48 14.79 10.71
N PRO A 39 -0.68 15.40 10.41
CA PRO A 39 -1.85 14.70 9.88
C PRO A 39 -1.60 13.91 8.60
N VAL A 40 -0.95 14.51 7.61
CA VAL A 40 -0.71 13.85 6.31
C VAL A 40 0.26 12.68 6.41
N PRO A 41 1.46 12.80 7.02
CA PRO A 41 2.32 11.64 7.26
C PRO A 41 1.66 10.54 8.07
N GLU A 42 0.82 10.87 9.07
CA GLU A 42 0.08 9.88 9.85
C GLU A 42 -0.92 9.12 8.98
N ALA A 43 -1.79 9.84 8.26
CA ALA A 43 -2.78 9.22 7.38
C ALA A 43 -2.14 8.30 6.34
N LEU A 44 -1.04 8.75 5.70
CA LEU A 44 -0.29 7.93 4.75
C LEU A 44 0.32 6.69 5.41
N PHE A 45 0.99 6.85 6.56
CA PHE A 45 1.67 5.76 7.23
C PHE A 45 0.70 4.70 7.73
N VAL A 46 -0.38 5.10 8.41
CA VAL A 46 -1.40 4.18 8.91
C VAL A 46 -2.10 3.46 7.76
N THR A 47 -2.52 4.19 6.71
CA THR A 47 -3.18 3.55 5.55
C THR A 47 -2.25 2.53 4.87
N LEU A 48 -0.95 2.85 4.70
CA LEU A 48 0.02 1.91 4.14
C LEU A 48 0.25 0.68 5.03
N THR A 49 0.30 0.89 6.34
CA THR A 49 0.47 -0.19 7.32
C THR A 49 -0.70 -1.15 7.29
N ASP A 50 -1.92 -0.62 7.26
CA ASP A 50 -3.15 -1.38 7.44
C ASP A 50 -3.66 -2.03 6.14
N THR A 51 -3.23 -1.51 4.99
CA THR A 51 -3.64 -2.04 3.68
C THR A 51 -2.55 -2.81 2.94
N GLY A 52 -1.29 -2.54 3.24
CA GLY A 52 -0.17 -3.01 2.44
C GLY A 52 -0.15 -2.46 1.01
N ALA A 53 -0.92 -1.42 0.70
CA ALA A 53 -0.95 -0.80 -0.62
C ALA A 53 0.41 -0.19 -1.00
N ARG A 54 0.62 0.12 -2.28
CA ARG A 54 1.81 0.84 -2.72
C ARG A 54 1.68 2.32 -2.39
N LEU A 55 2.78 2.98 -2.02
CA LEU A 55 2.75 4.41 -1.70
C LEU A 55 2.10 5.26 -2.82
N ALA A 56 2.46 5.01 -4.07
CA ALA A 56 1.88 5.74 -5.20
C ALA A 56 0.36 5.49 -5.37
N GLU A 57 -0.15 4.35 -4.91
CA GLU A 57 -1.58 4.04 -4.91
C GLU A 57 -2.32 4.92 -3.90
N ILE A 58 -1.78 5.07 -2.69
CA ILE A 58 -2.39 5.88 -1.63
C ILE A 58 -2.24 7.39 -1.89
N VAL A 59 -1.06 7.82 -2.33
CA VAL A 59 -0.80 9.23 -2.66
C VAL A 59 -1.71 9.74 -3.80
N GLY A 60 -2.08 8.86 -4.72
CA GLY A 60 -2.95 9.19 -5.85
C GLY A 60 -4.45 8.99 -5.60
N LEU A 61 -4.91 8.91 -4.35
CA LEU A 61 -6.34 8.81 -4.04
C LEU A 61 -7.07 10.12 -4.32
N GLU A 62 -8.22 10.01 -4.97
CA GLU A 62 -9.24 11.07 -5.09
C GLU A 62 -10.36 10.84 -4.06
N ALA A 63 -11.16 11.86 -3.73
CA ALA A 63 -12.21 11.75 -2.72
C ALA A 63 -13.22 10.63 -3.04
N GLN A 64 -13.59 10.46 -4.32
CA GLN A 64 -14.47 9.39 -4.80
C GLN A 64 -13.86 7.97 -4.68
N ASP A 65 -12.57 7.84 -4.40
CA ASP A 65 -11.92 6.56 -4.17
C ASP A 65 -12.17 6.02 -2.75
N LEU A 66 -12.70 6.86 -1.85
CA LEU A 66 -12.99 6.50 -0.46
C LEU A 66 -14.50 6.29 -0.26
N ASP A 67 -14.90 5.07 0.02
CA ASP A 67 -16.24 4.74 0.52
C ASP A 67 -16.12 4.46 2.04
N LEU A 68 -16.16 5.54 2.83
CA LEU A 68 -15.95 5.45 4.28
C LEU A 68 -17.19 4.94 5.02
N ASP A 69 -18.36 4.88 4.39
CA ASP A 69 -19.55 4.24 4.94
C ASP A 69 -19.44 2.71 4.87
N LYS A 70 -18.87 2.21 3.77
CA LYS A 70 -18.49 0.80 3.65
C LYS A 70 -17.12 0.49 4.27
N GLY A 71 -16.37 1.51 4.71
CA GLY A 71 -15.05 1.36 5.29
C GLY A 71 -14.05 0.74 4.32
N CYS A 72 -13.95 1.26 3.11
CA CYS A 72 -13.02 0.79 2.10
C CYS A 72 -12.46 1.91 1.22
N LEU A 73 -11.37 1.61 0.52
CA LEU A 73 -10.82 2.43 -0.54
C LEU A 73 -10.77 1.66 -1.86
N ASN A 74 -10.90 2.39 -2.97
CA ASN A 74 -10.83 1.86 -4.32
C ASN A 74 -9.53 2.28 -4.99
N ILE A 75 -8.68 1.33 -5.32
CA ILE A 75 -7.47 1.56 -6.12
C ILE A 75 -7.88 1.38 -7.58
N ARG A 76 -8.03 2.45 -8.31
CA ARG A 76 -8.37 2.47 -9.73
C ARG A 76 -7.47 3.43 -10.51
N HIS A 77 -7.45 3.33 -11.82
CA HIS A 77 -6.78 4.31 -12.67
C HIS A 77 -7.52 5.66 -12.58
N ASN A 78 -6.77 6.75 -12.39
CA ASN A 78 -7.32 8.10 -12.41
C ASN A 78 -6.32 9.09 -13.06
N SER A 79 -6.63 10.40 -13.06
CA SER A 79 -5.81 11.45 -13.68
C SER A 79 -4.42 11.59 -13.03
N ILE A 80 -4.30 11.27 -11.75
CA ILE A 80 -3.07 11.42 -10.96
C ILE A 80 -2.27 10.12 -10.95
N ARG A 81 -2.98 8.99 -10.94
CA ARG A 81 -2.43 7.66 -10.70
C ARG A 81 -2.56 6.76 -11.93
N ARG A 82 -1.41 6.33 -12.46
CA ARG A 82 -1.33 5.22 -13.41
C ARG A 82 -1.09 3.91 -12.65
N LEU A 83 -1.95 2.92 -12.85
CA LEU A 83 -1.73 1.59 -12.31
C LEU A 83 -0.69 0.85 -13.16
N LYS A 84 0.18 0.10 -12.48
CA LYS A 84 1.24 -0.68 -13.14
C LYS A 84 0.66 -1.83 -14.00
N THR A 85 -0.45 -2.41 -13.57
CA THR A 85 -1.16 -3.51 -14.23
C THR A 85 -2.66 -3.37 -14.03
N LYS A 86 -3.48 -3.99 -14.90
CA LYS A 86 -4.94 -4.05 -14.73
C LYS A 86 -5.37 -4.72 -13.42
N THR A 87 -4.60 -5.69 -12.93
CA THR A 87 -4.83 -6.37 -11.65
C THR A 87 -4.56 -5.50 -10.41
N SER A 88 -4.04 -4.29 -10.60
CA SER A 88 -3.91 -3.33 -9.51
C SER A 88 -5.22 -2.64 -9.15
N ASP A 89 -6.23 -2.67 -10.06
CA ASP A 89 -7.59 -2.17 -9.80
C ASP A 89 -8.27 -3.09 -8.79
N ARG A 90 -8.64 -2.56 -7.63
CA ARG A 90 -9.20 -3.32 -6.52
C ARG A 90 -9.77 -2.45 -5.41
N ILE A 91 -10.69 -3.04 -4.64
CA ILE A 91 -11.19 -2.46 -3.40
C ILE A 91 -10.43 -3.08 -2.22
N ILE A 92 -10.07 -2.26 -1.22
CA ILE A 92 -9.36 -2.70 -0.02
C ILE A 92 -10.13 -2.22 1.21
N PRO A 93 -10.48 -3.11 2.16
CA PRO A 93 -11.03 -2.71 3.45
C PRO A 93 -10.05 -1.82 4.23
N LEU A 94 -10.57 -0.89 4.99
CA LEU A 94 -9.83 0.01 5.85
C LEU A 94 -10.07 -0.33 7.32
N SER A 95 -9.02 -0.27 8.14
CA SER A 95 -9.14 -0.26 9.59
C SER A 95 -9.90 0.98 10.05
N ARG A 96 -10.52 0.91 11.23
CA ARG A 96 -11.24 2.06 11.81
C ARG A 96 -10.33 3.29 11.93
N ARG A 97 -9.09 3.09 12.37
CA ARG A 97 -8.11 4.18 12.48
C ARG A 97 -7.80 4.81 11.11
N ALA A 98 -7.59 4.01 10.07
CA ALA A 98 -7.34 4.54 8.73
C ALA A 98 -8.56 5.32 8.20
N GLN A 99 -9.78 4.83 8.45
CA GLN A 99 -11.02 5.54 8.09
C GLN A 99 -11.14 6.91 8.76
N GLU A 100 -10.87 6.98 10.08
CA GLU A 100 -10.94 8.22 10.86
C GLU A 100 -9.93 9.26 10.33
N LEU A 101 -8.70 8.84 10.05
CA LEU A 101 -7.66 9.72 9.50
C LEU A 101 -8.00 10.19 8.09
N LEU A 102 -8.44 9.29 7.21
CA LEU A 102 -8.80 9.63 5.83
C LEU A 102 -10.03 10.53 5.75
N ARG A 103 -11.01 10.36 6.65
CA ARG A 103 -12.20 11.22 6.73
C ARG A 103 -11.82 12.69 6.95
N GLN A 104 -10.85 12.96 7.81
CA GLN A 104 -10.35 14.32 8.05
C GLN A 104 -9.75 14.98 6.78
N HIS A 105 -9.25 14.18 5.86
CA HIS A 105 -8.70 14.65 4.60
C HIS A 105 -9.72 14.70 3.46
N GLN A 106 -10.81 13.94 3.55
CA GLN A 106 -11.87 13.91 2.54
C GLN A 106 -12.91 15.01 2.73
N ASP A 107 -13.09 15.48 3.95
CA ASP A 107 -14.15 16.42 4.31
C ASP A 107 -14.10 17.70 3.46
N GLY A 108 -15.25 18.09 2.89
CA GLY A 108 -15.38 19.26 2.03
C GLY A 108 -14.76 19.14 0.63
N LEU A 109 -14.24 18.00 0.24
CA LEU A 109 -13.68 17.78 -1.09
C LEU A 109 -14.76 17.40 -2.12
N SER A 110 -14.59 17.81 -3.38
CA SER A 110 -15.34 17.27 -4.52
C SER A 110 -14.76 15.91 -4.94
N ASP A 111 -15.56 15.10 -5.63
CA ASP A 111 -15.25 13.71 -6.01
C ASP A 111 -13.86 13.51 -6.63
N THR A 112 -13.46 14.37 -7.54
CA THR A 112 -12.16 14.28 -8.25
C THR A 112 -11.02 15.02 -7.55
N SER A 113 -11.27 15.61 -6.38
CA SER A 113 -10.23 16.27 -5.60
C SER A 113 -9.26 15.26 -5.01
N PRO A 114 -7.94 15.50 -5.09
CA PRO A 114 -6.96 14.62 -4.47
C PRO A 114 -7.04 14.68 -2.95
N ILE A 115 -6.97 13.52 -2.29
CA ILE A 115 -6.91 13.42 -0.81
C ILE A 115 -5.61 14.04 -0.27
N PHE A 116 -4.52 13.95 -1.04
CA PHE A 116 -3.21 14.50 -0.67
C PHE A 116 -2.71 15.50 -1.72
N PRO A 117 -3.30 16.72 -1.80
CA PRO A 117 -3.06 17.66 -2.90
C PRO A 117 -1.59 18.07 -3.06
N GLN A 118 -0.81 18.12 -1.98
CA GLN A 118 0.62 18.44 -2.03
C GLN A 118 1.46 17.42 -2.80
N TYR A 119 0.93 16.20 -2.98
CA TYR A 119 1.57 15.12 -3.74
C TYR A 119 0.88 14.81 -5.07
N ALA A 120 -0.24 15.46 -5.40
CA ALA A 120 -1.00 15.26 -6.64
C ALA A 120 -0.30 15.94 -7.84
N ARG A 121 0.94 15.57 -8.10
CA ARG A 121 1.80 16.16 -9.14
C ARG A 121 2.81 15.13 -9.66
N PRO A 122 3.47 15.37 -10.81
CA PRO A 122 4.55 14.53 -11.29
C PRO A 122 5.61 14.32 -10.19
N ARG A 123 6.01 13.06 -9.97
CA ARG A 123 6.94 12.63 -8.91
C ARG A 123 6.47 12.92 -7.46
N GLY A 124 5.17 13.15 -7.26
CA GLY A 124 4.62 13.37 -5.92
C GLY A 124 4.83 12.18 -4.98
N SER A 125 4.77 10.95 -5.48
CA SER A 125 5.10 9.75 -4.70
C SER A 125 6.56 9.71 -4.24
N ASP A 126 7.50 10.26 -5.02
CA ASP A 126 8.92 10.36 -4.61
C ASP A 126 9.06 11.37 -3.45
N ALA A 127 8.37 12.51 -3.54
CA ALA A 127 8.35 13.52 -2.46
C ALA A 127 7.71 12.98 -1.18
N ALA A 128 6.58 12.26 -1.30
CA ALA A 128 5.95 11.57 -0.17
C ALA A 128 6.90 10.52 0.44
N SER A 129 7.56 9.72 -0.41
CA SER A 129 8.55 8.73 0.03
C SER A 129 9.68 9.39 0.82
N ALA A 130 10.25 10.49 0.31
CA ALA A 130 11.32 11.20 1.01
C ALA A 130 10.87 11.71 2.39
N THR A 131 9.65 12.29 2.46
CA THR A 131 9.07 12.79 3.72
C THR A 131 8.87 11.65 4.74
N LEU A 132 8.30 10.53 4.29
CA LEU A 132 8.06 9.37 5.16
C LEU A 132 9.38 8.69 5.56
N MET A 133 10.34 8.56 4.63
CA MET A 133 11.66 7.98 4.92
C MET A 133 12.46 8.80 5.92
N LYS A 134 12.39 10.14 5.87
CA LYS A 134 13.04 11.00 6.87
C LYS A 134 12.56 10.67 8.28
N ARG A 135 11.24 10.47 8.46
CA ARG A 135 10.66 10.07 9.76
C ARG A 135 11.06 8.65 10.15
N LEU A 136 10.98 7.70 9.22
CA LEU A 136 11.37 6.31 9.46
C LEU A 136 12.82 6.24 9.98
N ARG A 137 13.73 6.99 9.39
CA ARG A 137 15.16 7.00 9.75
C ARG A 137 15.45 7.56 11.14
N THR A 138 14.51 8.24 11.79
CA THR A 138 14.70 8.66 13.20
C THR A 138 14.61 7.49 14.18
N GLN A 139 13.99 6.38 13.79
CA GLN A 139 13.80 5.20 14.65
C GLN A 139 14.48 3.93 14.10
N VAL A 140 14.64 3.82 12.79
CA VAL A 140 15.13 2.62 12.13
C VAL A 140 16.34 2.95 11.27
N SER A 141 17.52 2.53 11.72
CA SER A 141 18.80 2.78 11.02
C SER A 141 19.08 1.79 9.89
N ASP A 142 18.51 0.57 9.92
CA ASP A 142 18.75 -0.46 8.91
C ASP A 142 18.33 0.03 7.51
N PRO A 143 19.26 0.16 6.54
CA PRO A 143 18.95 0.64 5.20
C PRO A 143 18.02 -0.30 4.40
N LYS A 144 17.91 -1.57 4.80
CA LYS A 144 17.03 -2.55 4.18
C LYS A 144 15.55 -2.32 4.51
N VAL A 145 15.26 -1.59 5.59
CA VAL A 145 13.90 -1.22 5.98
C VAL A 145 13.53 0.12 5.32
N THR A 146 12.43 0.14 4.57
CA THR A 146 11.93 1.30 3.82
C THR A 146 10.42 1.43 4.01
N ILE A 147 9.80 2.48 3.46
CA ILE A 147 8.33 2.57 3.45
C ILE A 147 7.68 1.38 2.73
N HIS A 148 8.31 0.83 1.71
CA HIS A 148 7.82 -0.39 1.04
C HIS A 148 7.86 -1.63 1.95
N SER A 149 8.64 -1.61 3.02
CA SER A 149 8.72 -2.68 4.02
C SER A 149 7.41 -2.88 4.81
N LEU A 150 6.54 -1.86 4.87
CA LEU A 150 5.18 -1.99 5.41
C LEU A 150 4.35 -3.00 4.60
N ARG A 151 4.51 -2.98 3.28
CA ARG A 151 3.84 -3.95 2.40
C ARG A 151 4.41 -5.36 2.55
N HIS A 152 5.72 -5.51 2.77
CA HIS A 152 6.32 -6.81 3.09
C HIS A 152 5.77 -7.34 4.42
N ARG A 153 5.69 -6.47 5.44
CA ARG A 153 5.06 -6.79 6.72
C ARG A 153 3.62 -7.27 6.55
N MET A 154 2.78 -6.54 5.80
CA MET A 154 1.40 -6.94 5.55
C MET A 154 1.32 -8.32 4.90
N LYS A 155 2.14 -8.59 3.90
CA LYS A 155 2.20 -9.91 3.25
C LYS A 155 2.55 -11.03 4.24
N ASP A 156 3.53 -10.79 5.11
CA ASP A 156 3.95 -11.77 6.11
C ASP A 156 2.89 -11.96 7.20
N LYS A 157 2.23 -10.88 7.64
CA LYS A 157 1.12 -10.95 8.61
C LYS A 157 -0.07 -11.75 8.05
N LEU A 158 -0.52 -11.45 6.82
CA LEU A 158 -1.59 -12.22 6.17
C LEU A 158 -1.24 -13.71 6.09
N ARG A 159 0.00 -14.06 5.73
CA ARG A 159 0.45 -15.45 5.70
C ARG A 159 0.41 -16.10 7.08
N ASN A 160 0.88 -15.39 8.10
CA ASN A 160 0.99 -15.92 9.48
C ASN A 160 -0.38 -16.05 10.16
N THR A 161 -1.39 -15.28 9.72
CA THR A 161 -2.78 -15.41 10.18
C THR A 161 -3.59 -16.45 9.38
N GLY A 162 -2.96 -17.19 8.47
CA GLY A 162 -3.61 -18.23 7.68
C GLY A 162 -4.46 -17.72 6.52
N CYS A 163 -4.28 -16.45 6.09
CA CYS A 163 -4.98 -15.93 4.93
C CYS A 163 -4.61 -16.73 3.67
N PRO A 164 -5.59 -17.23 2.89
CA PRO A 164 -5.34 -17.89 1.62
C PRO A 164 -4.49 -17.02 0.68
N GLU A 165 -3.58 -17.64 -0.08
CA GLU A 165 -2.64 -16.89 -0.91
C GLU A 165 -3.33 -16.02 -1.97
N ASP A 166 -4.39 -16.52 -2.58
CA ASP A 166 -5.18 -15.81 -3.59
C ASP A 166 -5.91 -14.59 -3.01
N VAL A 167 -6.45 -14.68 -1.78
CA VAL A 167 -7.02 -13.52 -1.05
C VAL A 167 -5.93 -12.49 -0.73
N SER A 168 -4.78 -12.95 -0.24
CA SER A 168 -3.62 -12.09 0.01
C SER A 168 -3.13 -11.38 -1.27
N LEU A 169 -3.11 -12.09 -2.41
CA LEU A 169 -2.76 -11.50 -3.71
C LEU A 169 -3.80 -10.46 -4.15
N ALA A 170 -5.10 -10.71 -3.93
CA ALA A 170 -6.17 -9.76 -4.23
C ALA A 170 -6.04 -8.48 -3.39
N ILE A 171 -5.87 -8.58 -2.07
CA ILE A 171 -5.67 -7.44 -1.16
C ILE A 171 -4.46 -6.62 -1.61
N LEU A 172 -3.35 -7.28 -1.88
CA LEU A 172 -2.10 -6.61 -2.24
C LEU A 172 -2.06 -6.14 -3.72
N GLY A 173 -2.97 -6.57 -4.58
CA GLY A 173 -2.95 -6.24 -6.02
C GLY A 173 -1.71 -6.82 -6.71
N HIS A 174 -1.43 -8.08 -6.45
CA HIS A 174 -0.49 -8.88 -7.20
C HIS A 174 -1.23 -9.70 -8.26
N SER A 175 -0.67 -9.79 -9.47
CA SER A 175 -1.18 -10.74 -10.45
C SER A 175 -0.92 -12.16 -9.96
N SER A 176 -1.93 -12.99 -9.93
CA SER A 176 -1.72 -14.44 -9.86
C SER A 176 -1.40 -14.94 -11.27
N ASN A 177 -0.43 -15.83 -11.38
CA ASN A 177 -0.07 -16.46 -12.66
C ASN A 177 -1.03 -17.62 -13.04
N THR A 178 -2.14 -17.81 -12.33
CA THR A 178 -3.08 -18.89 -12.59
C THR A 178 -4.23 -18.41 -13.47
N VAL A 179 -4.63 -19.22 -14.44
CA VAL A 179 -5.77 -18.97 -15.32
C VAL A 179 -7.05 -18.79 -14.49
N ALA A 180 -7.21 -19.53 -13.39
CA ALA A 180 -8.35 -19.46 -12.48
C ALA A 180 -8.57 -18.08 -11.85
N ALA A 181 -7.52 -17.31 -11.59
CA ALA A 181 -7.63 -15.97 -11.00
C ALA A 181 -8.20 -14.90 -11.96
N ASN A 182 -8.32 -15.22 -13.24
CA ASN A 182 -8.93 -14.34 -14.23
C ASN A 182 -10.45 -14.57 -14.38
N TYR A 183 -11.00 -15.58 -13.67
CA TYR A 183 -12.43 -15.88 -13.66
C TYR A 183 -13.06 -15.40 -12.35
N GLY A 184 -14.16 -14.66 -12.43
CA GLY A 184 -14.94 -14.17 -11.31
C GLY A 184 -14.83 -12.64 -11.08
N SER A 185 -15.69 -12.12 -10.22
CA SER A 185 -15.79 -10.69 -9.87
C SER A 185 -14.85 -10.24 -8.74
N GLY A 186 -13.85 -11.07 -8.40
CA GLY A 186 -12.97 -10.84 -7.26
C GLY A 186 -13.56 -11.32 -5.93
N TYR A 187 -12.88 -11.03 -4.83
CA TYR A 187 -13.35 -11.39 -3.48
C TYR A 187 -14.31 -10.35 -2.94
N ALA A 188 -15.35 -10.80 -2.21
CA ALA A 188 -16.24 -9.91 -1.48
C ALA A 188 -15.44 -9.10 -0.43
N LEU A 189 -15.89 -7.88 -0.18
CA LEU A 189 -15.24 -6.96 0.76
C LEU A 189 -15.14 -7.56 2.17
N GLU A 190 -16.20 -8.28 2.58
CA GLU A 190 -16.31 -8.94 3.89
C GLU A 190 -15.24 -10.01 4.08
N VAL A 191 -14.96 -10.83 3.05
CA VAL A 191 -13.92 -11.88 3.09
C VAL A 191 -12.55 -11.25 3.28
N MET A 192 -12.24 -10.19 2.51
CA MET A 192 -10.97 -9.49 2.66
C MET A 192 -10.85 -8.80 4.01
N ARG A 193 -11.96 -8.26 4.53
CA ARG A 193 -12.03 -7.59 5.84
C ARG A 193 -11.71 -8.56 6.98
N GLU A 194 -12.29 -9.73 7.00
CA GLU A 194 -12.05 -10.76 8.00
C GLU A 194 -10.54 -11.09 8.13
N HIS A 195 -9.86 -11.27 7.00
CA HIS A 195 -8.43 -11.53 7.02
C HIS A 195 -7.59 -10.33 7.44
N LEU A 196 -7.99 -9.11 7.07
CA LEU A 196 -7.29 -7.90 7.49
C LEU A 196 -7.51 -7.59 8.98
N GLU A 197 -8.70 -7.82 9.52
CA GLU A 197 -9.00 -7.68 10.96
C GLU A 197 -8.10 -8.60 11.81
N SER A 198 -7.80 -9.80 11.32
CA SER A 198 -6.85 -10.71 11.98
C SER A 198 -5.40 -10.17 12.01
N VAL A 199 -5.09 -9.18 11.16
CA VAL A 199 -3.77 -8.51 11.10
C VAL A 199 -3.75 -7.23 11.94
N TRP A 200 -4.89 -6.51 12.02
CA TRP A 200 -4.99 -5.23 12.72
C TRP A 200 -5.08 -5.36 14.25
N ASN A 201 -5.54 -6.52 14.74
CA ASN A 201 -5.63 -6.90 16.17
C ASN A 201 -4.25 -7.44 16.72
#